data_ca766ba0299015d32993d2d5fabd6c7e
#
_entry.id   ca766ba0299015d32993d2d5fabd6c7e
#
_cell.length_a   1.000
_cell.length_b   1.000
_cell.length_c   1.000
_cell.angle_alpha   90.00
_cell.angle_beta   90.00
_cell.angle_gamma   90.00
#
_symmetry.space_group_name_H-M   'P 1'
#
loop_
_entity.id
_entity.type
_entity.pdbx_description
1 polymer ?
#
loop_
_entity_poly.entity_id
_entity_poly.type
_entity_poly.pdbx_seq_one_letter_code
_entity_poly.pdbx_strand_id
1 'polypeptide(L)'
;HYDWHWFWNYGGGDITNQGIHQMDVARWMLGEAGLPSSVASFGGRFGYLDDAETPNTLVSVFTYPSAPLIFEVRGLPMKAGMKAMDAYRGSRVGVVVQCDSGYITVSESGTANIFDNDNKKIQGLSNGGNGSHRANFVKAVQSRKVVQGLVEECHYSSALCHLGNVSFLLG
;
A
#
# COMPACT_ATOMS: atom_id res chain seq x y z
N HIS A 1 18.45 -13.77 -7.95
CA HIS A 1 17.34 -13.62 -8.91
C HIS A 1 16.14 -12.86 -8.33
N TYR A 2 15.92 -12.89 -7.01
CA TYR A 2 14.83 -12.19 -6.35
C TYR A 2 15.16 -10.71 -6.12
N ASP A 3 16.44 -10.37 -6.00
CA ASP A 3 16.94 -9.06 -5.57
C ASP A 3 16.73 -7.94 -6.60
N TRP A 4 16.30 -8.25 -7.80
CA TRP A 4 16.01 -7.28 -8.85
C TRP A 4 15.00 -6.18 -8.43
N HIS A 5 14.16 -6.45 -7.47
CA HIS A 5 13.17 -5.50 -6.96
C HIS A 5 13.79 -4.20 -6.42
N TRP A 6 15.03 -4.29 -5.91
CA TRP A 6 15.71 -3.18 -5.24
C TRP A 6 16.76 -2.47 -6.09
N PHE A 7 16.79 -2.74 -7.39
CA PHE A 7 17.63 -2.05 -8.36
C PHE A 7 16.76 -1.22 -9.31
N TRP A 8 17.03 0.10 -9.42
CA TRP A 8 16.22 1.03 -10.21
C TRP A 8 16.05 0.63 -11.67
N ASN A 9 17.03 -0.05 -12.25
CA ASN A 9 16.95 -0.53 -13.64
C ASN A 9 15.92 -1.63 -13.86
N TYR A 10 15.44 -2.29 -12.80
CA TYR A 10 14.60 -3.48 -12.92
C TYR A 10 13.33 -3.40 -12.07
N GLY A 11 13.35 -2.64 -10.99
CA GLY A 11 12.25 -2.54 -10.04
C GLY A 11 12.21 -1.19 -9.34
N GLY A 12 11.14 -0.92 -8.62
CA GLY A 12 10.95 0.33 -7.88
C GLY A 12 10.94 0.15 -6.36
N GLY A 13 11.50 -0.95 -5.85
CA GLY A 13 11.57 -1.22 -4.42
C GLY A 13 10.25 -1.64 -3.80
N ASP A 14 10.19 -1.55 -2.49
CA ASP A 14 9.04 -2.04 -1.69
C ASP A 14 7.73 -1.32 -2.02
N ILE A 15 7.79 -0.02 -2.35
CA ILE A 15 6.60 0.76 -2.71
C ILE A 15 5.91 0.23 -3.98
N THR A 16 6.68 -0.28 -4.96
CA THR A 16 6.10 -0.84 -6.19
C THR A 16 5.86 -2.35 -6.11
N ASN A 17 6.63 -3.07 -5.30
CA ASN A 17 6.49 -4.52 -5.17
C ASN A 17 5.30 -4.90 -4.27
N GLN A 18 5.43 -4.71 -2.96
CA GLN A 18 4.35 -4.97 -2.01
C GLN A 18 3.38 -3.79 -1.91
N GLY A 19 3.90 -2.57 -2.02
CA GLY A 19 3.14 -1.34 -1.80
C GLY A 19 1.96 -1.14 -2.73
N ILE A 20 2.02 -1.67 -3.96
CA ILE A 20 0.91 -1.57 -4.91
C ILE A 20 -0.41 -2.14 -4.35
N HIS A 21 -0.36 -3.22 -3.60
CA HIS A 21 -1.54 -3.83 -3.00
C HIS A 21 -2.17 -2.93 -1.94
N GLN A 22 -1.33 -2.28 -1.11
CA GLN A 22 -1.81 -1.36 -0.08
C GLN A 22 -2.29 -0.04 -0.69
N MET A 23 -1.61 0.46 -1.72
CA MET A 23 -2.03 1.66 -2.46
C MET A 23 -3.40 1.48 -3.09
N ASP A 24 -3.67 0.33 -3.70
CA ASP A 24 -4.95 0.02 -4.32
C ASP A 24 -6.08 0.03 -3.29
N VAL A 25 -5.90 -0.69 -2.17
CA VAL A 25 -6.87 -0.73 -1.08
C VAL A 25 -7.07 0.66 -0.44
N ALA A 26 -5.97 1.40 -0.21
CA ALA A 26 -6.05 2.74 0.37
C ALA A 26 -6.83 3.70 -0.53
N ARG A 27 -6.58 3.67 -1.85
CA ARG A 27 -7.30 4.47 -2.83
C ARG A 27 -8.80 4.15 -2.86
N TRP A 28 -9.17 2.88 -2.81
CA TRP A 28 -10.58 2.47 -2.71
C TRP A 28 -11.23 3.00 -1.43
N MET A 29 -10.54 2.93 -0.30
CA MET A 29 -11.07 3.42 0.98
C MET A 29 -11.19 4.94 1.02
N LEU A 30 -10.28 5.64 0.32
CA LEU A 30 -10.30 7.10 0.19
C LEU A 30 -11.43 7.59 -0.73
N GLY A 31 -11.89 6.74 -1.66
CA GLY A 31 -12.95 7.07 -2.62
C GLY A 31 -12.51 8.01 -3.74
N GLU A 32 -11.21 8.15 -3.95
CA GLU A 32 -10.67 9.04 -4.99
C GLU A 32 -10.52 8.32 -6.32
N ALA A 33 -11.02 8.96 -7.38
CA ALA A 33 -11.05 8.38 -8.72
C ALA A 33 -9.81 8.71 -9.57
N GLY A 34 -8.98 9.67 -9.14
CA GLY A 34 -7.87 10.20 -9.94
C GLY A 34 -6.52 10.18 -9.24
N LEU A 35 -5.58 10.91 -9.81
CA LEU A 35 -4.26 11.14 -9.24
C LEU A 35 -4.29 12.26 -8.19
N PRO A 36 -3.35 12.26 -7.22
CA PRO A 36 -3.23 13.32 -6.24
C PRO A 36 -2.80 14.65 -6.88
N SER A 37 -3.11 15.75 -6.23
CA SER A 37 -2.69 17.08 -6.68
C SER A 37 -1.19 17.33 -6.48
N SER A 38 -0.58 16.67 -5.50
CA SER A 38 0.86 16.71 -5.25
C SER A 38 1.33 15.46 -4.52
N VAL A 39 2.63 15.16 -4.64
CA VAL A 39 3.30 14.08 -3.95
C VAL A 39 4.62 14.60 -3.38
N ALA A 40 4.89 14.27 -2.12
CA ALA A 40 6.17 14.54 -1.48
C ALA A 40 6.69 13.25 -0.83
N SER A 41 7.94 12.87 -1.10
CA SER A 41 8.54 11.64 -0.60
C SER A 41 9.89 11.91 0.07
N PHE A 42 10.08 11.29 1.23
CA PHE A 42 11.31 11.39 2.03
C PHE A 42 11.74 10.01 2.48
N GLY A 43 13.02 9.74 2.46
CA GLY A 43 13.50 8.45 2.89
C GLY A 43 14.96 8.18 2.55
N GLY A 44 15.31 6.91 2.53
CA GLY A 44 16.64 6.47 2.19
C GLY A 44 16.84 4.97 2.46
N ARG A 45 18.06 4.53 2.25
CA ARG A 45 18.50 3.20 2.61
C ARG A 45 19.38 3.26 3.84
N PHE A 46 18.89 2.71 4.95
CA PHE A 46 19.52 2.82 6.26
C PHE A 46 19.72 1.45 6.90
N GLY A 47 20.71 1.34 7.78
CA GLY A 47 20.93 0.17 8.62
C GLY A 47 21.47 -1.09 7.94
N TYR A 48 21.64 -1.07 6.63
CA TYR A 48 22.18 -2.18 5.84
C TYR A 48 23.39 -1.72 5.00
N LEU A 49 24.33 -2.62 4.78
CA LEU A 49 25.44 -2.48 3.83
C LEU A 49 25.25 -3.56 2.77
N ASP A 50 24.59 -3.20 1.69
CA ASP A 50 24.28 -4.08 0.56
C ASP A 50 24.26 -3.27 -0.75
N ASP A 51 24.06 -3.94 -1.88
CA ASP A 51 24.06 -3.33 -3.21
C ASP A 51 22.72 -2.76 -3.64
N ALA A 52 21.67 -2.85 -2.81
CA ALA A 52 20.35 -2.37 -3.17
C ALA A 52 20.29 -0.83 -3.20
N GLU A 53 19.58 -0.31 -4.18
CA GLU A 53 19.52 1.12 -4.51
C GLU A 53 18.25 1.81 -4.00
N THR A 54 17.15 1.07 -3.93
CA THR A 54 15.86 1.63 -3.52
C THR A 54 15.78 1.83 -2.01
N PRO A 55 15.01 2.81 -1.52
CA PRO A 55 14.87 3.06 -0.10
C PRO A 55 14.21 1.88 0.63
N ASN A 56 14.75 1.54 1.79
CA ASN A 56 14.13 0.61 2.74
C ASN A 56 13.33 1.34 3.83
N THR A 57 13.44 2.65 3.86
CA THR A 57 12.67 3.54 4.74
C THR A 57 12.22 4.70 3.88
N LEU A 58 10.90 4.81 3.67
CA LEU A 58 10.31 5.82 2.81
C LEU A 58 8.99 6.28 3.42
N VAL A 59 8.74 7.56 3.39
CA VAL A 59 7.43 8.16 3.65
C VAL A 59 7.03 8.96 2.41
N SER A 60 5.89 8.65 1.84
CA SER A 60 5.32 9.38 0.72
C SER A 60 3.94 9.92 1.10
N VAL A 61 3.74 11.23 0.92
CA VAL A 61 2.48 11.92 1.20
C VAL A 61 1.84 12.32 -0.12
N PHE A 62 0.65 11.83 -0.36
CA PHE A 62 -0.16 12.12 -1.54
C PHE A 62 -1.32 13.03 -1.12
N THR A 63 -1.40 14.21 -1.72
CA THR A 63 -2.42 15.20 -1.37
C THR A 63 -3.67 14.99 -2.21
N TYR A 64 -4.76 14.62 -1.55
CA TYR A 64 -6.09 14.54 -2.12
C TYR A 64 -7.03 15.53 -1.44
N PRO A 65 -8.13 15.95 -2.10
CA PRO A 65 -9.08 16.87 -1.52
C PRO A 65 -9.78 16.35 -0.26
N SER A 66 -10.05 15.04 -0.20
CA SER A 66 -10.78 14.40 0.90
C SER A 66 -9.92 14.21 2.14
N ALA A 67 -8.73 13.65 1.98
CA ALA A 67 -7.75 13.43 3.05
C ALA A 67 -6.39 13.08 2.44
N PRO A 68 -5.26 13.33 3.10
CA PRO A 68 -3.97 12.87 2.63
C PRO A 68 -3.87 11.35 2.72
N LEU A 69 -3.25 10.73 1.68
CA LEU A 69 -2.81 9.34 1.73
C LEU A 69 -1.32 9.35 2.09
N ILE A 70 -0.97 8.68 3.18
CA ILE A 70 0.43 8.52 3.62
C ILE A 70 0.83 7.08 3.40
N PHE A 71 1.88 6.86 2.63
CA PHE A 71 2.48 5.54 2.44
C PHE A 71 3.82 5.47 3.13
N GLU A 72 4.08 4.38 3.82
CA GLU A 72 5.34 4.16 4.54
C GLU A 72 5.95 2.80 4.20
N VAL A 73 7.25 2.81 3.85
CA VAL A 73 8.11 1.64 3.87
C VAL A 73 8.85 1.64 5.19
N ARG A 74 8.70 0.58 5.98
CA ARG A 74 9.29 0.41 7.31
C ARG A 74 10.18 -0.83 7.33
N GLY A 75 11.23 -0.82 6.49
CA GLY A 75 12.12 -1.95 6.26
C GLY A 75 13.21 -2.16 7.33
N LEU A 76 13.18 -1.41 8.43
CA LEU A 76 14.12 -1.58 9.54
C LEU A 76 13.53 -2.42 10.68
N PRO A 77 14.35 -3.20 11.39
CA PRO A 77 13.92 -3.84 12.63
C PRO A 77 13.42 -2.85 13.66
N MET A 78 12.41 -3.23 14.44
CA MET A 78 11.83 -2.41 15.51
C MET A 78 12.87 -1.96 16.55
N LYS A 79 13.86 -2.80 16.81
CA LYS A 79 15.02 -2.50 17.69
C LYS A 79 16.26 -3.21 17.14
N ALA A 80 17.43 -2.67 17.45
CA ALA A 80 18.70 -3.30 17.11
C ALA A 80 18.74 -4.76 17.60
N GLY A 81 19.18 -5.68 16.72
CA GLY A 81 19.27 -7.11 16.99
C GLY A 81 17.96 -7.89 16.89
N MET A 82 16.81 -7.26 16.67
CA MET A 82 15.54 -7.95 16.42
C MET A 82 15.37 -8.29 14.94
N LYS A 83 14.64 -9.38 14.67
CA LYS A 83 14.20 -9.72 13.31
C LYS A 83 12.83 -9.13 12.96
N ALA A 84 12.06 -8.72 13.98
CA ALA A 84 10.72 -8.18 13.79
C ALA A 84 10.79 -6.74 13.26
N MET A 85 10.11 -6.51 12.14
CA MET A 85 9.90 -5.17 11.58
C MET A 85 8.88 -4.38 12.41
N ASP A 86 8.88 -3.07 12.25
CA ASP A 86 7.92 -2.17 12.88
C ASP A 86 6.49 -2.43 12.39
N ALA A 87 5.52 -1.97 13.18
CA ALA A 87 4.11 -2.09 12.88
C ALA A 87 3.37 -0.82 13.31
N TYR A 88 2.42 -0.39 12.50
CA TYR A 88 1.53 0.72 12.83
C TYR A 88 0.14 0.18 13.21
N ARG A 89 -0.36 0.52 14.41
CA ARG A 89 -1.64 0.05 14.94
C ARG A 89 -1.83 -1.48 14.83
N GLY A 90 -0.74 -2.22 15.07
CA GLY A 90 -0.72 -3.69 14.98
C GLY A 90 -0.65 -4.26 13.57
N SER A 91 -0.66 -3.42 12.53
CA SER A 91 -0.50 -3.85 11.14
C SER A 91 0.96 -3.71 10.71
N ARG A 92 1.56 -4.81 10.26
CA ARG A 92 2.91 -4.82 9.66
C ARG A 92 2.86 -4.51 8.18
N VAL A 93 1.89 -5.09 7.48
CA VAL A 93 1.59 -4.86 6.08
C VAL A 93 0.08 -4.71 5.97
N GLY A 94 -0.39 -3.56 5.51
CA GLY A 94 -1.83 -3.28 5.44
C GLY A 94 -2.13 -1.81 5.28
N VAL A 95 -3.38 -1.46 5.48
CA VAL A 95 -3.90 -0.10 5.39
C VAL A 95 -4.57 0.27 6.71
N VAL A 96 -4.36 1.51 7.15
CA VAL A 96 -5.09 2.09 8.29
C VAL A 96 -5.84 3.32 7.79
N VAL A 97 -7.15 3.33 7.96
CA VAL A 97 -8.01 4.47 7.63
C VAL A 97 -8.41 5.14 8.92
N GLN A 98 -7.90 6.35 9.15
CA GLN A 98 -8.27 7.15 10.31
C GLN A 98 -9.57 7.89 10.01
N CYS A 99 -10.53 7.81 10.94
CA CYS A 99 -11.81 8.49 10.90
C CYS A 99 -12.00 9.31 12.17
N ASP A 100 -13.02 10.17 12.23
CA ASP A 100 -13.31 11.00 13.39
C ASP A 100 -13.62 10.19 14.66
N SER A 101 -14.34 9.07 14.50
CA SER A 101 -14.80 8.24 15.62
C SER A 101 -13.95 6.99 15.87
N GLY A 102 -12.81 6.85 15.19
CA GLY A 102 -11.96 5.68 15.35
C GLY A 102 -11.13 5.39 14.10
N TYR A 103 -10.81 4.14 13.87
CA TYR A 103 -10.04 3.76 12.70
C TYR A 103 -10.36 2.34 12.22
N ILE A 104 -10.03 2.09 10.96
CA ILE A 104 -10.16 0.77 10.32
C ILE A 104 -8.75 0.28 9.98
N THR A 105 -8.44 -0.96 10.30
CA THR A 105 -7.24 -1.64 9.79
C THR A 105 -7.65 -2.66 8.75
N VAL A 106 -6.95 -2.71 7.62
CA VAL A 106 -7.10 -3.74 6.59
C VAL A 106 -5.76 -4.45 6.45
N SER A 107 -5.73 -5.74 6.74
CA SER A 107 -4.53 -6.55 6.64
C SER A 107 -4.28 -7.05 5.21
N GLU A 108 -3.08 -7.51 4.93
CA GLU A 108 -2.70 -8.17 3.67
C GLU A 108 -3.64 -9.35 3.32
N SER A 109 -4.14 -10.07 4.31
CA SER A 109 -5.10 -11.18 4.10
C SER A 109 -6.51 -10.74 3.73
N GLY A 110 -6.79 -9.44 3.67
CA GLY A 110 -8.11 -8.89 3.40
C GLY A 110 -9.06 -8.89 4.60
N THR A 111 -8.54 -9.15 5.81
CA THR A 111 -9.32 -9.01 7.04
C THR A 111 -9.32 -7.54 7.46
N ALA A 112 -10.49 -6.98 7.71
CA ALA A 112 -10.63 -5.62 8.24
C ALA A 112 -11.13 -5.65 9.68
N ASN A 113 -10.64 -4.73 10.50
CA ASN A 113 -11.09 -4.53 11.87
C ASN A 113 -11.38 -3.05 12.11
N ILE A 114 -12.47 -2.78 12.81
CA ILE A 114 -12.92 -1.44 13.17
C ILE A 114 -12.67 -1.24 14.66
N PHE A 115 -12.06 -0.12 15.00
CA PHE A 115 -11.73 0.29 16.37
C PHE A 115 -12.29 1.68 16.65
N ASP A 116 -12.66 1.95 17.90
CA ASP A 116 -12.94 3.29 18.39
C ASP A 116 -11.65 4.09 18.72
N ASN A 117 -11.81 5.31 19.16
CA ASN A 117 -10.68 6.17 19.56
C ASN A 117 -9.92 5.67 20.81
N ASP A 118 -10.54 4.81 21.62
CA ASP A 118 -9.92 4.16 22.78
C ASP A 118 -9.19 2.86 22.41
N ASN A 119 -9.05 2.56 21.11
CA ASN A 119 -8.46 1.34 20.56
C ASN A 119 -9.24 0.06 20.91
N LYS A 120 -10.51 0.17 21.31
CA LYS A 120 -11.37 -0.97 21.53
C LYS A 120 -11.92 -1.46 20.19
N LYS A 121 -11.75 -2.75 19.92
CA LYS A 121 -12.30 -3.37 18.71
C LYS A 121 -13.84 -3.38 18.76
N ILE A 122 -14.46 -2.73 17.78
CA ILE A 122 -15.91 -2.67 17.62
C ILE A 122 -16.39 -3.86 16.77
N GLN A 123 -15.72 -4.10 15.63
CA GLN A 123 -16.16 -5.10 14.66
C GLN A 123 -14.98 -5.69 13.89
N GLY A 124 -15.09 -6.94 13.52
CA GLY A 124 -14.23 -7.60 12.53
C GLY A 124 -15.04 -7.92 11.28
N LEU A 125 -14.44 -7.68 10.13
CA LEU A 125 -14.97 -8.02 8.82
C LEU A 125 -14.00 -9.00 8.17
N SER A 126 -14.50 -10.12 7.72
CA SER A 126 -13.73 -11.10 6.94
C SER A 126 -14.13 -11.02 5.47
N ASN A 127 -13.19 -11.35 4.60
CA ASN A 127 -13.49 -11.46 3.17
C ASN A 127 -14.58 -12.55 2.97
N GLY A 128 -15.73 -12.14 2.46
CA GLY A 128 -16.88 -13.01 2.20
C GLY A 128 -16.69 -13.97 1.02
N GLY A 129 -15.49 -14.04 0.46
CA GLY A 129 -15.15 -15.00 -0.59
C GLY A 129 -15.98 -14.84 -1.87
N ASN A 130 -15.89 -13.71 -2.54
CA ASN A 130 -16.59 -13.45 -3.81
C ASN A 130 -16.08 -14.26 -5.00
N GLY A 131 -15.51 -15.44 -4.75
CA GLY A 131 -15.00 -16.34 -5.77
C GLY A 131 -13.52 -16.10 -6.12
N SER A 132 -13.02 -16.93 -7.02
CA SER A 132 -11.64 -16.88 -7.47
C SER A 132 -11.44 -15.76 -8.51
N HIS A 133 -10.34 -15.01 -8.43
CA HIS A 133 -9.91 -14.06 -9.47
C HIS A 133 -9.88 -14.69 -10.87
N ARG A 134 -9.41 -15.93 -10.95
CA ARG A 134 -9.39 -16.68 -12.21
C ARG A 134 -10.80 -16.91 -12.76
N ALA A 135 -11.74 -17.31 -11.89
CA ALA A 135 -13.14 -17.49 -12.29
C ALA A 135 -13.79 -16.17 -12.70
N ASN A 136 -13.48 -15.07 -12.03
CA ASN A 136 -13.93 -13.73 -12.41
C ASN A 136 -13.42 -13.34 -13.80
N PHE A 137 -12.14 -13.54 -14.08
CA PHE A 137 -11.54 -13.29 -15.39
C PHE A 137 -12.23 -14.10 -16.50
N VAL A 138 -12.35 -15.43 -16.32
CA VAL A 138 -13.01 -16.32 -17.31
C VAL A 138 -14.45 -15.89 -17.56
N LYS A 139 -15.18 -15.57 -16.49
CA LYS A 139 -16.57 -15.08 -16.57
C LYS A 139 -16.67 -13.75 -17.34
N ALA A 140 -15.74 -12.85 -17.12
CA ALA A 140 -15.67 -11.57 -17.81
C ALA A 140 -15.40 -11.74 -19.30
N VAL A 141 -14.45 -12.62 -19.66
CA VAL A 141 -14.16 -12.97 -21.07
C VAL A 141 -15.40 -13.53 -21.78
N GLN A 142 -16.12 -14.45 -21.13
CA GLN A 142 -17.32 -15.08 -21.68
C GLN A 142 -18.50 -14.12 -21.81
N SER A 143 -18.74 -13.33 -20.78
CA SER A 143 -19.91 -12.44 -20.70
C SER A 143 -19.69 -11.06 -21.30
N ARG A 144 -18.43 -10.69 -21.58
CA ARG A 144 -18.02 -9.32 -21.98
C ARG A 144 -18.44 -8.24 -20.98
N LYS A 145 -18.66 -8.63 -19.72
CA LYS A 145 -18.94 -7.70 -18.64
C LYS A 145 -17.67 -7.25 -17.94
N VAL A 146 -17.79 -6.18 -17.19
CA VAL A 146 -16.71 -5.57 -16.42
C VAL A 146 -16.05 -6.59 -15.47
N VAL A 147 -14.73 -6.64 -15.49
CA VAL A 147 -13.93 -7.42 -14.53
C VAL A 147 -13.74 -6.63 -13.23
N GLN A 148 -13.38 -7.31 -12.14
CA GLN A 148 -13.08 -6.65 -10.84
C GLN A 148 -11.85 -5.76 -10.89
N GLY A 149 -10.85 -6.10 -11.70
CA GLY A 149 -9.63 -5.31 -11.89
C GLY A 149 -9.67 -4.58 -13.25
N LEU A 150 -10.31 -3.42 -13.30
CA LEU A 150 -10.26 -2.56 -14.48
C LEU A 150 -8.85 -2.03 -14.70
N VAL A 151 -8.38 -2.07 -15.94
CA VAL A 151 -7.02 -1.61 -16.28
C VAL A 151 -6.80 -0.14 -15.90
N GLU A 152 -7.80 0.71 -16.02
CA GLU A 152 -7.74 2.11 -15.63
C GLU A 152 -7.54 2.29 -14.12
N GLU A 153 -8.31 1.56 -13.31
CA GLU A 153 -8.17 1.56 -11.86
C GLU A 153 -6.79 1.04 -11.41
N CYS A 154 -6.35 -0.05 -12.03
CA CYS A 154 -5.01 -0.60 -11.78
C CYS A 154 -3.90 0.38 -12.17
N HIS A 155 -4.11 1.15 -13.25
CA HIS A 155 -3.17 2.21 -13.67
C HIS A 155 -3.04 3.30 -12.61
N TYR A 156 -4.13 3.81 -12.07
CA TYR A 156 -4.07 4.84 -11.03
C TYR A 156 -3.37 4.33 -9.77
N SER A 157 -3.66 3.12 -9.33
CA SER A 157 -2.99 2.53 -8.17
C SER A 157 -1.48 2.34 -8.40
N SER A 158 -1.08 1.90 -9.58
CA SER A 158 0.34 1.78 -9.96
C SER A 158 1.02 3.13 -10.08
N ALA A 159 0.33 4.13 -10.63
CA ALA A 159 0.86 5.47 -10.79
C ALA A 159 1.22 6.11 -9.44
N LEU A 160 0.47 5.86 -8.38
CA LEU A 160 0.81 6.35 -7.04
C LEU A 160 2.19 5.85 -6.61
N CYS A 161 2.48 4.56 -6.79
CA CYS A 161 3.78 3.99 -6.44
C CYS A 161 4.91 4.65 -7.22
N HIS A 162 4.72 4.84 -8.52
CA HIS A 162 5.71 5.50 -9.38
C HIS A 162 5.89 6.98 -9.02
N LEU A 163 4.81 7.71 -8.75
CA LEU A 163 4.89 9.11 -8.31
C LEU A 163 5.62 9.26 -6.98
N GLY A 164 5.42 8.32 -6.04
CA GLY A 164 6.19 8.27 -4.80
C GLY A 164 7.69 8.12 -5.06
N ASN A 165 8.09 7.21 -5.95
CA ASN A 165 9.48 7.02 -6.34
C ASN A 165 10.05 8.23 -7.10
N VAL A 166 9.30 8.80 -8.04
CA VAL A 166 9.72 10.01 -8.78
C VAL A 166 9.96 11.16 -7.81
N SER A 167 9.06 11.39 -6.87
CA SER A 167 9.21 12.43 -5.86
C SER A 167 10.47 12.19 -4.99
N PHE A 168 10.73 10.93 -4.58
CA PHE A 168 11.92 10.59 -3.83
C PHE A 168 13.22 10.84 -4.60
N LEU A 169 13.24 10.53 -5.90
CA LEU A 169 14.42 10.71 -6.75
C LEU A 169 14.70 12.17 -7.12
N LEU A 170 13.68 13.00 -7.12
CA LEU A 170 13.81 14.44 -7.41
C LEU A 170 14.24 15.26 -6.18
N GLY A 171 14.02 14.78 -4.98
CA GLY A 171 14.36 15.45 -3.71
C GLY A 171 13.26 16.35 -3.18
#